data_f821d73ba197dc3e8be02ac426ac22ea
#
_entry.id   f821d73ba197dc3e8be02ac426ac22ea
#
_cell.length_a   1.000
_cell.length_b   1.000
_cell.length_c   1.000
_cell.angle_alpha   90.00
_cell.angle_beta   90.00
_cell.angle_gamma   90.00
#
_symmetry.space_group_name_H-M   'P 1'
#
loop_
_entity.id
_entity.type
_entity.pdbx_description
1 polymer ?
#
loop_
_entity_poly.entity_id
_entity_poly.type
_entity_poly.pdbx_seq_one_letter_code
_entity_poly.pdbx_strand_id
1 'polypeptide(L)' 'MKGRTDLLLRVVIEGQSPREIPLGDGDHHVGRSSENEIAVSHPSLSRRHARVRVAGGVVQLRDLDSRNGTFLRDRR' A
#
# COMPACT_ATOMS: atom_id res chain seq x y z
N MET A 1 -8.33 4.65 -24.52
CA MET A 1 -7.75 4.75 -23.92
C MET A 1 -6.82 4.23 -23.32
N LYS A 2 -6.34 4.32 -23.08
CA LYS A 2 -5.50 3.89 -22.64
C LYS A 2 -4.83 4.27 -21.63
N GLY A 3 -4.09 4.28 -21.23
CA GLY A 3 -3.31 4.82 -20.18
C GLY A 3 -3.76 4.47 -18.79
N ARG A 4 -4.61 3.56 -18.66
CA ARG A 4 -5.05 3.14 -17.38
C ARG A 4 -4.15 2.09 -16.81
N THR A 5 -3.81 2.22 -15.57
CA THR A 5 -2.99 1.25 -14.87
C THR A 5 -3.89 0.41 -13.99
N ASP A 6 -3.91 -0.89 -14.24
CA ASP A 6 -4.71 -1.80 -13.43
C ASP A 6 -3.86 -2.40 -12.34
N LEU A 7 -3.55 -1.57 -11.35
CA LEU A 7 -2.74 -1.98 -10.23
C LEU A 7 -3.61 -2.34 -9.05
N LEU A 8 -3.24 -3.42 -8.39
CA LEU A 8 -3.93 -3.84 -7.18
C LEU A 8 -2.92 -3.95 -6.05
N LEU A 9 -3.28 -3.42 -4.90
CA LEU A 9 -2.55 -3.68 -3.68
C LEU A 9 -3.22 -4.84 -2.99
N ARG A 10 -2.47 -5.90 -2.74
CA ARG A 10 -3.03 -7.06 -2.07
C ARG A 10 -2.55 -7.06 -0.64
N VAL A 11 -3.49 -7.05 0.29
CA VAL A 11 -3.22 -7.09 1.72
C VAL A 11 -3.48 -8.50 2.22
N VAL A 12 -2.43 -9.11 2.76
CA VAL A 12 -2.51 -10.48 3.25
C VAL A 12 -2.19 -10.47 4.74
N ILE A 13 -3.16 -10.90 5.54
CA ILE A 13 -2.98 -11.01 6.98
C ILE A 13 -3.28 -12.45 7.34
N GLU A 14 -2.38 -13.05 8.10
CA GLU A 14 -2.54 -14.44 8.50
C GLU A 14 -3.86 -14.64 9.21
N GLY A 15 -4.62 -15.65 8.79
CA GLY A 15 -5.91 -15.95 9.38
C GLY A 15 -7.07 -15.14 8.82
N GLN A 16 -6.82 -14.29 7.84
CA GLN A 16 -7.86 -13.47 7.21
C GLN A 16 -7.84 -13.66 5.71
N SER A 17 -8.99 -13.39 5.10
CA SER A 17 -9.06 -13.40 3.64
C SER A 17 -8.28 -12.25 3.06
N PRO A 18 -7.58 -12.46 1.96
CA PRO A 18 -6.85 -11.36 1.33
C PRO A 18 -7.79 -10.26 0.86
N ARG A 19 -7.30 -9.03 0.94
CA ARG A 19 -8.01 -7.86 0.41
C ARG A 19 -7.25 -7.38 -0.82
N GLU A 20 -7.99 -7.01 -1.84
CA GLU A 20 -7.40 -6.42 -3.04
C GLU A 20 -7.96 -5.03 -3.21
N ILE A 21 -7.07 -4.07 -3.28
CA ILE A 21 -7.44 -2.67 -3.33
C ILE A 21 -6.91 -2.09 -4.62
N PRO A 22 -7.80 -1.63 -5.51
CA PRO A 22 -7.32 -1.02 -6.75
C PRO A 22 -6.64 0.31 -6.47
N LEU A 23 -5.53 0.55 -7.17
CA LEU A 23 -4.75 1.76 -7.00
C LEU A 23 -4.84 2.59 -8.27
N GLY A 24 -5.45 3.76 -8.15
CA GLY A 24 -5.41 4.75 -9.22
C GLY A 24 -4.21 5.65 -9.07
N ASP A 25 -4.07 6.59 -9.98
CA ASP A 25 -3.00 7.58 -9.90
C ASP A 25 -3.16 8.41 -8.62
N GLY A 26 -2.02 8.78 -8.05
CA GLY A 26 -2.00 9.60 -6.86
C GLY A 26 -1.25 8.94 -5.73
N ASP A 27 -1.40 9.54 -4.56
CA ASP A 27 -0.75 9.04 -3.34
C ASP A 27 -1.74 8.24 -2.53
N HIS A 28 -1.29 7.07 -2.06
CA HIS A 28 -2.08 6.21 -1.22
C HIS A 28 -1.30 5.93 0.04
N HIS A 29 -1.83 6.38 1.17
CA HIS A 29 -1.16 6.15 2.45
C HIS A 29 -1.69 4.87 3.06
N VAL A 30 -0.77 4.06 3.57
CA VAL A 30 -1.08 2.76 4.17
C VAL A 30 -0.70 2.83 5.62
N GLY A 31 -1.57 2.39 6.49
CA GLY A 31 -1.25 2.35 7.90
C GLY A 31 -2.40 1.90 8.75
N ARG A 32 -2.16 1.88 10.06
CA ARG A 32 -3.14 1.40 11.01
C ARG A 32 -4.24 2.43 11.26
N SER A 33 -3.92 3.70 11.14
CA SER A 33 -4.90 4.76 11.39
C SER A 33 -5.98 4.76 10.32
N SER A 34 -7.21 5.00 10.74
CA SER A 34 -8.34 5.11 9.82
C SER A 34 -8.25 6.33 8.91
N GLU A 35 -7.30 7.23 9.17
CA GLU A 35 -7.11 8.40 8.33
C GLU A 35 -6.38 8.07 7.03
N ASN A 36 -5.77 6.89 6.94
CA ASN A 36 -5.10 6.49 5.72
C ASN A 36 -6.11 6.07 4.67
N GLU A 37 -5.77 6.29 3.40
CA GLU A 37 -6.60 5.79 2.30
C GLU A 37 -6.71 4.27 2.37
N ILE A 38 -5.63 3.62 2.78
CA ILE A 38 -5.61 2.18 2.94
C ILE A 38 -5.36 1.90 4.41
N ALA A 39 -6.44 1.78 5.16
CA ALA A 39 -6.34 1.53 6.58
C ALA A 39 -6.38 0.03 6.84
N VAL A 40 -5.37 -0.47 7.53
CA VAL A 40 -5.27 -1.88 7.88
C VAL A 40 -5.08 -1.97 9.38
N SER A 41 -6.07 -2.51 10.06
CA SER A 41 -6.06 -2.57 11.52
C SER A 41 -5.26 -3.78 11.97
N HIS A 42 -3.95 -3.60 12.05
CA HIS A 42 -3.05 -4.65 12.48
C HIS A 42 -1.97 -4.04 13.36
N PRO A 43 -1.66 -4.69 14.48
CA PRO A 43 -0.73 -4.10 15.46
C PRO A 43 0.71 -3.97 14.96
N SER A 44 1.09 -4.73 13.93
CA SER A 44 2.45 -4.60 13.40
C SER A 44 2.61 -3.37 12.52
N LEU A 45 1.53 -2.69 12.16
CA LEU A 45 1.59 -1.51 11.33
C LEU A 45 1.63 -0.24 12.18
N SER A 46 2.46 0.70 11.78
CA SER A 46 2.46 2.03 12.35
C SER A 46 1.23 2.78 11.85
N ARG A 47 0.83 3.83 12.56
CA ARG A 47 -0.34 4.60 12.18
C ARG A 47 -0.24 5.08 10.76
N ARG A 48 0.91 5.66 10.39
CA ARG A 48 1.26 5.97 9.02
C ARG A 48 2.47 5.15 8.70
N HIS A 49 2.28 4.12 7.90
CA HIS A 49 3.33 3.14 7.69
C HIS A 49 4.09 3.37 6.40
N ALA A 50 3.38 3.58 5.32
CA ALA A 50 4.00 3.70 4.02
C ALA A 50 3.14 4.53 3.09
N ARG A 51 3.75 5.02 2.02
CA ARG A 51 3.03 5.72 0.97
C ARG A 51 3.34 5.05 -0.35
N VAL A 52 2.29 4.79 -1.11
CA VAL A 52 2.39 4.26 -2.46
C VAL A 52 1.97 5.38 -3.39
N ARG A 53 2.88 5.81 -4.25
CA ARG A 53 2.58 6.83 -5.25
C ARG A 53 2.53 6.20 -6.62
N VAL A 54 1.45 6.43 -7.32
CA VAL A 54 1.25 5.92 -8.67
C VAL A 54 1.13 7.10 -9.61
N ALA A 55 1.97 7.15 -10.62
CA ALA A 55 1.93 8.23 -11.60
C ALA A 55 2.47 7.71 -12.92
N GLY A 56 1.64 7.79 -13.96
CA GLY A 56 2.06 7.42 -15.30
C GLY A 56 2.60 6.01 -15.42
N GLY A 57 2.00 5.07 -14.70
CA GLY A 57 2.44 3.68 -14.74
C GLY A 57 3.63 3.38 -13.85
N VAL A 58 4.17 4.39 -13.17
CA VAL A 58 5.30 4.21 -12.27
C VAL A 58 4.79 4.15 -10.84
N VAL A 59 5.27 3.17 -10.08
CA VAL A 59 4.87 2.98 -8.70
C VAL A 59 6.08 3.23 -7.82
N GLN A 60 5.92 4.10 -6.84
CA GLN A 60 6.97 4.38 -5.87
C GLN A 60 6.46 4.05 -4.47
N LEU A 61 7.26 3.31 -3.73
CA LEU A 61 6.94 2.92 -2.37
C LEU A 61 7.89 3.63 -1.43
N ARG A 62 7.33 4.24 -0.40
CA ARG A 62 8.14 4.94 0.58
C ARG A 62 7.71 4.56 1.98
N ASP A 63 8.68 4.13 2.79
CA ASP A 63 8.45 3.90 4.20
C ASP A 63 8.37 5.25 4.90
N LEU A 64 7.39 5.41 5.78
CA LEU A 64 7.17 6.66 6.50
C LEU A 64 7.67 6.53 7.93
N ASP A 65 8.91 6.06 8.07
CA ASP A 65 9.54 5.95 9.38
C ASP A 65 8.79 4.97 10.28
N SER A 66 8.34 3.88 9.69
CA SER A 66 7.54 2.91 10.41
C SER A 66 8.41 2.12 11.38
N ARG A 67 7.77 1.57 12.41
CA ARG A 67 8.48 0.82 13.43
C ARG A 67 9.09 -0.47 12.89
N ASN A 68 8.35 -1.16 12.04
CA ASN A 68 8.77 -2.47 11.55
C ASN A 68 9.33 -2.47 10.14
N GLY A 69 9.32 -1.31 9.48
CA GLY A 69 9.87 -1.19 8.14
C GLY A 69 8.89 -1.56 7.05
N THR A 70 9.27 -1.25 5.83
CA THR A 70 8.50 -1.56 4.63
C THR A 70 9.45 -2.23 3.65
N PHE A 71 9.04 -3.39 3.13
CA PHE A 71 9.92 -4.18 2.30
C PHE A 71 9.25 -4.46 0.97
N LEU A 72 10.02 -4.32 -0.10
CA LEU A 72 9.57 -4.61 -1.44
C LEU A 72 10.30 -5.83 -1.93
N ARG A 73 9.55 -6.84 -2.32
CA ARG A 73 10.16 -8.02 -2.91
C ARG A 73 10.20 -7.83 -4.41
N ASP A 74 11.40 -7.87 -4.95
CA ASP A 74 11.60 -7.76 -6.38
C ASP A 74 11.88 -9.13 -6.94
N ARG A 75 11.08 -9.55 -7.90
CA ARG A 75 11.19 -10.84 -8.52
C ARG A 75 11.55 -10.69 -9.97
N ARG A 76 12.51 -11.42 -10.35
CA ARG A 76 12.95 -11.37 -11.74
C ARG A 76 12.68 -12.65 -12.45
#